data_d582cc8331c2e9b7b5423d65dc0e26e5
#
_entry.id   d582cc8331c2e9b7b5423d65dc0e26e5
#
_cell.length_a   1.000
_cell.length_b   1.000
_cell.length_c   1.000
_cell.angle_alpha   90.00
_cell.angle_beta   90.00
_cell.angle_gamma   90.00
#
_symmetry.space_group_name_H-M   'P 1'
#
loop_
_entity.id
_entity.type
_entity.pdbx_description
1 polymer ?
#
loop_
_entity_poly.entity_id
_entity_poly.type
_entity_poly.pdbx_seq_one_letter_code
_entity_poly.pdbx_strand_id
1 'polypeptide(L)'
;MMDNVTHTHEGPDPHAPRPDHDDTLTHHKMLEIAVRELLIEKGILTADEIREAVERMDARGPHLGAKLVAKAWVDPAFKTRLVENGSTAAEEAGVQMDQPTRLIVVENTPQVHNLVVCTLCSCYPRMVLGIPPDWYKSRAYRSRAV
;
A
#
# COMPACT_ATOMS: atom_id res chain seq x y z
N MET A 1 -12.77 -38.00 -18.84
CA MET A 1 -13.63 -36.87 -19.27
C MET A 1 -13.43 -35.80 -18.24
N MET A 2 -12.66 -34.74 -18.56
CA MET A 2 -12.48 -33.59 -17.67
C MET A 2 -13.47 -32.54 -18.12
N ASP A 3 -14.46 -32.25 -17.30
CA ASP A 3 -15.43 -31.21 -17.55
C ASP A 3 -14.76 -29.87 -17.47
N ASN A 4 -14.66 -29.18 -18.62
CA ASN A 4 -14.15 -27.84 -18.74
C ASN A 4 -15.23 -26.86 -18.22
N VAL A 5 -15.19 -26.54 -16.93
CA VAL A 5 -16.07 -25.55 -16.34
C VAL A 5 -15.61 -24.18 -16.82
N THR A 6 -16.24 -23.69 -17.89
CA THR A 6 -16.13 -22.30 -18.33
C THR A 6 -16.87 -21.42 -17.32
N HIS A 7 -16.13 -20.75 -16.42
CA HIS A 7 -16.69 -19.69 -15.60
C HIS A 7 -16.99 -18.47 -16.49
N THR A 8 -18.24 -18.35 -16.92
CA THR A 8 -18.74 -17.09 -17.47
C THR A 8 -18.96 -16.13 -16.31
N HIS A 9 -18.13 -15.10 -16.20
CA HIS A 9 -18.36 -13.99 -15.28
C HIS A 9 -19.52 -13.13 -15.80
N GLU A 10 -20.75 -13.43 -15.38
CA GLU A 10 -21.90 -12.54 -15.56
C GLU A 10 -21.80 -11.39 -14.55
N GLY A 11 -20.93 -10.43 -14.81
CA GLY A 11 -20.76 -9.21 -14.02
C GLY A 11 -20.15 -8.10 -14.87
N PRO A 12 -20.24 -6.84 -14.43
CA PRO A 12 -19.57 -5.76 -15.13
C PRO A 12 -18.09 -6.08 -15.28
N ASP A 13 -17.54 -5.83 -16.46
CA ASP A 13 -16.13 -6.08 -16.79
C ASP A 13 -15.22 -5.45 -15.70
N PRO A 14 -14.42 -6.24 -14.97
CA PRO A 14 -13.54 -5.71 -13.94
C PRO A 14 -12.43 -4.80 -14.52
N HIS A 15 -12.24 -4.82 -15.84
CA HIS A 15 -11.28 -3.98 -16.57
C HIS A 15 -11.94 -2.80 -17.31
N ALA A 16 -13.26 -2.66 -17.22
CA ALA A 16 -13.94 -1.52 -17.81
C ALA A 16 -13.38 -0.20 -17.23
N PRO A 17 -13.14 0.82 -18.06
CA PRO A 17 -12.73 2.13 -17.56
C PRO A 17 -13.77 2.60 -16.55
N ARG A 18 -13.30 2.93 -15.34
CA ARG A 18 -14.18 3.57 -14.37
C ARG A 18 -14.52 4.96 -14.89
N PRO A 19 -15.77 5.42 -14.75
CA PRO A 19 -16.10 6.81 -15.03
C PRO A 19 -15.22 7.70 -14.15
N ASP A 20 -14.77 8.82 -14.70
CA ASP A 20 -14.07 9.85 -13.95
C ASP A 20 -14.86 10.15 -12.68
N HIS A 21 -14.15 10.38 -11.59
CA HIS A 21 -14.77 10.59 -10.28
C HIS A 21 -15.87 11.62 -10.40
N ASP A 22 -17.06 11.25 -9.97
CA ASP A 22 -18.16 12.21 -9.77
C ASP A 22 -17.65 13.25 -8.77
N ASP A 23 -17.47 14.50 -9.25
CA ASP A 23 -16.98 15.63 -8.45
C ASP A 23 -18.01 16.12 -7.41
N THR A 24 -19.12 15.40 -7.25
CA THR A 24 -20.09 15.67 -6.20
C THR A 24 -19.42 15.60 -4.82
N LEU A 25 -19.49 16.70 -4.10
CA LEU A 25 -19.04 16.75 -2.70
C LEU A 25 -19.90 15.82 -1.87
N THR A 26 -19.37 14.65 -1.55
CA THR A 26 -20.06 13.75 -0.62
C THR A 26 -20.09 14.35 0.79
N HIS A 27 -21.04 13.90 1.63
CA HIS A 27 -21.10 14.33 3.04
C HIS A 27 -19.75 14.18 3.75
N HIS A 28 -19.03 13.10 3.49
CA HIS A 28 -17.70 12.87 4.10
C HIS A 28 -16.65 13.85 3.60
N LYS A 29 -16.65 14.20 2.32
CA LYS A 29 -15.75 15.24 1.77
C LYS A 29 -16.06 16.61 2.39
N MET A 30 -17.33 16.98 2.52
CA MET A 30 -17.71 18.23 3.16
C MET A 30 -17.28 18.26 4.64
N LEU A 31 -17.45 17.15 5.35
CA LEU A 31 -17.02 17.04 6.74
C LEU A 31 -15.50 17.14 6.88
N GLU A 32 -14.74 16.50 6.00
CA GLU A 32 -13.27 16.61 5.97
C GLU A 32 -12.85 18.07 5.79
N ILE A 33 -13.39 18.77 4.80
CA ILE A 33 -13.09 20.18 4.54
C ILE A 33 -13.41 21.03 5.77
N ALA A 34 -14.61 20.89 6.34
CA ALA A 34 -15.03 21.67 7.50
C ALA A 34 -14.13 21.46 8.72
N VAL A 35 -13.75 20.21 9.01
CA VAL A 35 -12.85 19.88 10.12
C VAL A 35 -11.45 20.46 9.87
N ARG A 36 -10.92 20.30 8.66
CA ARG A 36 -9.61 20.84 8.28
C ARG A 36 -9.56 22.37 8.44
N GLU A 37 -10.55 23.08 7.89
CA GLU A 37 -10.65 24.55 8.00
C GLU A 37 -10.75 24.99 9.46
N LEU A 38 -11.56 24.31 10.27
CA LEU A 38 -11.69 24.60 11.69
C LEU A 38 -10.37 24.41 12.46
N LEU A 39 -9.60 23.36 12.14
CA LEU A 39 -8.31 23.12 12.79
C LEU A 39 -7.29 24.19 12.42
N ILE A 40 -7.30 24.67 11.15
CA ILE A 40 -6.46 25.78 10.70
C ILE A 40 -6.87 27.09 11.38
N GLU A 41 -8.18 27.40 11.43
CA GLU A 41 -8.71 28.60 12.09
C GLU A 41 -8.32 28.66 13.57
N LYS A 42 -8.37 27.49 14.24
CA LYS A 42 -7.96 27.37 15.65
C LYS A 42 -6.43 27.37 15.87
N GLY A 43 -5.64 27.42 14.81
CA GLY A 43 -4.18 27.36 14.90
C GLY A 43 -3.62 26.04 15.43
N ILE A 44 -4.39 24.95 15.34
CA ILE A 44 -3.96 23.61 15.75
C ILE A 44 -3.06 23.00 14.66
N LEU A 45 -3.38 23.27 13.39
CA LEU A 45 -2.62 22.86 12.21
C LEU A 45 -2.48 24.05 11.27
N THR A 46 -1.44 24.02 10.43
CA THR A 46 -1.27 24.95 9.32
C THR A 46 -1.60 24.26 7.99
N ALA A 47 -1.95 25.05 6.99
CA ALA A 47 -2.16 24.53 5.63
C ALA A 47 -0.89 23.86 5.06
N ASP A 48 0.28 24.41 5.43
CA ASP A 48 1.58 23.87 4.99
C ASP A 48 1.86 22.50 5.61
N GLU A 49 1.61 22.31 6.90
CA GLU A 49 1.76 20.99 7.56
C GLU A 49 0.86 19.93 6.92
N ILE A 50 -0.37 20.29 6.54
CA ILE A 50 -1.28 19.38 5.85
C ILE A 50 -0.74 19.04 4.46
N ARG A 51 -0.31 20.06 3.68
CA ARG A 51 0.26 19.85 2.35
C ARG A 51 1.48 18.94 2.42
N GLU A 52 2.43 19.21 3.31
CA GLU A 52 3.61 18.38 3.50
C GLU A 52 3.26 16.93 3.90
N ALA A 53 2.22 16.73 4.70
CA ALA A 53 1.76 15.39 5.06
C ALA A 53 1.21 14.62 3.84
N VAL A 54 0.44 15.30 2.98
CA VAL A 54 -0.07 14.73 1.72
C VAL A 54 1.09 14.41 0.78
N GLU A 55 2.01 15.35 0.55
CA GLU A 55 3.17 15.14 -0.32
C GLU A 55 4.05 13.97 0.16
N ARG A 56 4.26 13.83 1.47
CA ARG A 56 4.97 12.66 2.04
C ARG A 56 4.23 11.34 1.79
N MET A 57 2.90 11.35 1.80
CA MET A 57 2.11 10.15 1.48
C MET A 57 2.20 9.80 -0.01
N ASP A 58 2.11 10.80 -0.88
CA ASP A 58 2.15 10.63 -2.34
C ASP A 58 3.55 10.22 -2.83
N ALA A 59 4.60 10.65 -2.12
CA ALA A 59 5.98 10.23 -2.40
C ALA A 59 6.23 8.72 -2.12
N ARG A 60 5.32 8.04 -1.42
CA ARG A 60 5.41 6.60 -1.15
C ARG A 60 4.78 5.81 -2.28
N GLY A 61 5.51 4.82 -2.78
CA GLY A 61 5.00 4.00 -3.88
C GLY A 61 5.80 2.71 -4.06
N PRO A 62 5.35 1.84 -4.98
CA PRO A 62 6.00 0.55 -5.25
C PRO A 62 7.47 0.68 -5.67
N HIS A 63 7.88 1.83 -6.19
CA HIS A 63 9.27 2.11 -6.58
C HIS A 63 10.25 2.02 -5.40
N LEU A 64 9.79 2.34 -4.17
CA LEU A 64 10.62 2.20 -2.96
C LEU A 64 10.90 0.73 -2.65
N GLY A 65 9.87 -0.13 -2.70
CA GLY A 65 10.02 -1.57 -2.55
C GLY A 65 10.87 -2.18 -3.68
N ALA A 66 10.64 -1.76 -4.93
CA ALA A 66 11.42 -2.20 -6.07
C ALA A 66 12.92 -1.85 -5.93
N LYS A 67 13.24 -0.68 -5.39
CA LYS A 67 14.62 -0.27 -5.07
C LYS A 67 15.30 -1.24 -4.08
N LEU A 68 14.58 -1.64 -3.01
CA LEU A 68 15.10 -2.59 -2.03
C LEU A 68 15.36 -3.97 -2.65
N VAL A 69 14.41 -4.45 -3.45
CA VAL A 69 14.52 -5.75 -4.15
C VAL A 69 15.68 -5.72 -5.16
N ALA A 70 15.77 -4.69 -5.98
CA ALA A 70 16.84 -4.55 -6.95
C ALA A 70 18.24 -4.53 -6.29
N LYS A 71 18.38 -3.80 -5.18
CA LYS A 71 19.62 -3.77 -4.40
C LYS A 71 19.93 -5.16 -3.82
N ALA A 72 18.94 -5.87 -3.29
CA ALA A 72 19.11 -7.22 -2.76
C ALA A 72 19.53 -8.26 -3.81
N TRP A 73 19.17 -8.06 -5.08
CA TRP A 73 19.57 -8.94 -6.18
C TRP A 73 21.05 -8.80 -6.55
N VAL A 74 21.62 -7.62 -6.40
CA VAL A 74 23.00 -7.34 -6.78
C VAL A 74 23.97 -7.31 -5.60
N ASP A 75 23.47 -7.24 -4.37
CA ASP A 75 24.25 -7.20 -3.12
C ASP A 75 23.74 -8.27 -2.15
N PRO A 76 24.35 -9.47 -2.12
CA PRO A 76 23.96 -10.56 -1.21
C PRO A 76 24.09 -10.19 0.28
N ALA A 77 25.07 -9.35 0.62
CA ALA A 77 25.25 -8.92 2.00
C ALA A 77 24.10 -7.97 2.44
N PHE A 78 23.65 -7.08 1.55
CA PHE A 78 22.46 -6.27 1.79
C PHE A 78 21.21 -7.16 1.88
N LYS A 79 21.05 -8.16 1.02
CA LYS A 79 19.94 -9.12 1.08
C LYS A 79 19.83 -9.78 2.45
N THR A 80 20.95 -10.25 2.99
CA THR A 80 20.98 -10.87 4.32
C THR A 80 20.48 -9.89 5.38
N ARG A 81 20.99 -8.66 5.41
CA ARG A 81 20.53 -7.63 6.39
C ARG A 81 19.06 -7.27 6.20
N LEU A 82 18.59 -7.22 4.95
CA LEU A 82 17.19 -6.89 4.62
C LEU A 82 16.23 -7.95 5.17
N VAL A 83 16.57 -9.22 5.08
CA VAL A 83 15.76 -10.32 5.63
C VAL A 83 15.85 -10.37 7.17
N GLU A 84 17.01 -10.10 7.75
CA GLU A 84 17.20 -10.08 9.21
C GLU A 84 16.49 -8.90 9.87
N ASN A 85 16.61 -7.70 9.31
CA ASN A 85 15.99 -6.48 9.81
C ASN A 85 15.59 -5.54 8.67
N GLY A 86 14.38 -5.76 8.15
CA GLY A 86 13.86 -5.02 7.01
C GLY A 86 13.80 -3.51 7.23
N SER A 87 13.43 -3.04 8.43
CA SER A 87 13.33 -1.61 8.73
C SER A 87 14.70 -0.93 8.64
N THR A 88 15.69 -1.45 9.35
CA THR A 88 17.06 -0.89 9.35
C THR A 88 17.69 -0.91 7.96
N ALA A 89 17.53 -2.02 7.22
CA ALA A 89 18.07 -2.11 5.88
C ALA A 89 17.34 -1.20 4.87
N ALA A 90 16.03 -0.96 5.07
CA ALA A 90 15.29 0.00 4.25
C ALA A 90 15.81 1.43 4.49
N GLU A 91 16.05 1.82 5.75
CA GLU A 91 16.64 3.11 6.11
C GLU A 91 18.07 3.26 5.54
N GLU A 92 18.90 2.22 5.62
CA GLU A 92 20.22 2.17 4.96
C GLU A 92 20.13 2.45 3.46
N ALA A 93 19.06 1.98 2.82
CA ALA A 93 18.80 2.22 1.40
C ALA A 93 18.10 3.57 1.11
N GLY A 94 17.90 4.42 2.14
CA GLY A 94 17.27 5.73 2.02
C GLY A 94 15.74 5.70 1.92
N VAL A 95 15.11 4.63 2.42
CA VAL A 95 13.65 4.56 2.57
C VAL A 95 13.30 4.90 4.00
N GLN A 96 12.57 6.00 4.20
CA GLN A 96 12.17 6.46 5.53
C GLN A 96 11.11 5.53 6.12
N MET A 97 11.35 5.04 7.33
CA MET A 97 10.42 4.21 8.09
C MET A 97 9.76 5.03 9.19
N ASP A 98 8.40 5.02 9.25
CA ASP A 98 7.66 5.67 10.33
C ASP A 98 7.60 4.75 11.55
N GLN A 99 8.00 5.27 12.69
CA GLN A 99 7.82 4.56 13.96
C GLN A 99 6.34 4.56 14.39
N PRO A 100 5.83 3.49 14.99
CA PRO A 100 6.51 2.25 15.41
C PRO A 100 6.48 1.11 14.37
N THR A 101 6.36 1.42 13.07
CA THR A 101 6.20 0.40 12.03
C THR A 101 7.47 -0.45 11.88
N ARG A 102 7.30 -1.77 11.88
CA ARG A 102 8.36 -2.73 11.59
C ARG A 102 8.14 -3.38 10.24
N LEU A 103 9.10 -3.25 9.32
CA LEU A 103 9.11 -3.95 8.04
C LEU A 103 9.69 -5.35 8.23
N ILE A 104 8.86 -6.36 7.96
CA ILE A 104 9.29 -7.76 7.91
C ILE A 104 9.44 -8.14 6.45
N VAL A 105 10.60 -8.65 6.10
CA VAL A 105 10.91 -9.11 4.73
C VAL A 105 11.06 -10.62 4.75
N VAL A 106 10.36 -11.27 3.83
CA VAL A 106 10.39 -12.72 3.66
C VAL A 106 10.74 -13.07 2.21
N GLU A 107 11.44 -14.16 2.01
CA GLU A 107 11.82 -14.64 0.69
C GLU A 107 10.91 -15.78 0.25
N ASN A 108 10.46 -15.73 -1.00
CA ASN A 108 9.82 -16.89 -1.63
C ASN A 108 10.89 -17.91 -2.01
N THR A 109 10.56 -19.19 -1.82
CA THR A 109 11.38 -20.33 -2.21
C THR A 109 10.61 -21.19 -3.22
N PRO A 110 11.26 -22.18 -3.87
CA PRO A 110 10.52 -23.12 -4.72
C PRO A 110 9.38 -23.87 -4.01
N GLN A 111 9.42 -23.96 -2.67
CA GLN A 111 8.45 -24.66 -1.86
C GLN A 111 7.48 -23.74 -1.10
N VAL A 112 7.81 -22.46 -0.97
CA VAL A 112 7.02 -21.51 -0.16
C VAL A 112 6.78 -20.23 -0.96
N HIS A 113 5.51 -19.89 -1.12
CA HIS A 113 5.08 -18.61 -1.68
C HIS A 113 4.39 -17.77 -0.61
N ASN A 114 4.98 -16.64 -0.28
CA ASN A 114 4.44 -15.72 0.73
C ASN A 114 3.43 -14.77 0.09
N LEU A 115 2.26 -14.65 0.67
CA LEU A 115 1.20 -13.73 0.26
C LEU A 115 0.89 -12.74 1.38
N VAL A 116 0.75 -11.46 1.04
CA VAL A 116 0.32 -10.43 1.98
C VAL A 116 -1.20 -10.35 1.96
N VAL A 117 -1.84 -10.74 3.06
CA VAL A 117 -3.30 -10.67 3.25
C VAL A 117 -3.60 -10.06 4.60
N CYS A 118 -4.49 -9.08 4.65
CA CYS A 118 -4.93 -8.49 5.90
C CYS A 118 -6.40 -8.08 5.83
N THR A 119 -7.16 -8.41 6.86
CA THR A 119 -8.58 -8.05 6.96
C THR A 119 -8.80 -6.58 7.30
N LEU A 120 -7.83 -5.94 7.97
CA LEU A 120 -7.91 -4.56 8.46
C LEU A 120 -7.11 -3.56 7.61
N CYS A 121 -6.44 -4.01 6.54
CA CYS A 121 -5.54 -3.19 5.70
C CYS A 121 -4.39 -2.51 6.48
N SER A 122 -4.15 -2.89 7.73
CA SER A 122 -3.09 -2.32 8.59
C SER A 122 -1.71 -2.93 8.35
N CYS A 123 -1.65 -4.17 7.85
CA CYS A 123 -0.41 -4.89 7.59
C CYS A 123 0.20 -4.64 6.20
N TYR A 124 -0.48 -3.86 5.36
CA TYR A 124 0.08 -3.50 4.06
C TYR A 124 1.29 -2.60 4.25
N PRO A 125 2.44 -2.91 3.64
CA PRO A 125 3.68 -2.18 3.90
C PRO A 125 3.72 -0.84 3.15
N ARG A 126 2.90 0.12 3.60
CA ARG A 126 2.72 1.44 2.95
C ARG A 126 4.01 2.22 2.80
N MET A 127 4.99 2.00 3.67
CA MET A 127 6.28 2.68 3.65
C MET A 127 7.08 2.39 2.38
N VAL A 128 6.88 1.20 1.80
CA VAL A 128 7.62 0.72 0.64
C VAL A 128 6.75 0.46 -0.59
N LEU A 129 5.42 0.43 -0.44
CA LEU A 129 4.48 0.16 -1.54
C LEU A 129 3.45 1.27 -1.76
N GLY A 130 3.38 2.25 -0.86
CA GLY A 130 2.38 3.31 -0.93
C GLY A 130 0.97 2.85 -0.49
N ILE A 131 -0.06 3.47 -1.03
CA ILE A 131 -1.46 3.17 -0.70
C ILE A 131 -1.85 1.81 -1.28
N PRO A 132 -2.49 0.92 -0.48
CA PRO A 132 -2.92 -0.38 -0.98
C PRO A 132 -3.94 -0.22 -2.11
N PRO A 133 -3.77 -0.97 -3.23
CA PRO A 133 -4.71 -0.93 -4.34
C PRO A 133 -6.08 -1.53 -3.94
N ASP A 134 -7.13 -1.18 -4.66
CA ASP A 134 -8.50 -1.60 -4.33
C ASP A 134 -8.70 -3.11 -4.34
N TRP A 135 -8.03 -3.81 -5.28
CA TRP A 135 -8.11 -5.27 -5.33
C TRP A 135 -7.63 -5.93 -4.03
N TYR A 136 -6.60 -5.36 -3.37
CA TYR A 136 -6.07 -5.87 -2.10
C TYR A 136 -7.11 -5.82 -0.97
N LYS A 137 -8.00 -4.83 -1.01
CA LYS A 137 -9.08 -4.65 -0.03
C LYS A 137 -10.33 -5.48 -0.37
N SER A 138 -10.40 -6.06 -1.56
CA SER A 138 -11.59 -6.77 -2.02
C SER A 138 -11.84 -8.06 -1.24
N ARG A 139 -13.13 -8.41 -1.06
CA ARG A 139 -13.51 -9.68 -0.45
C ARG A 139 -13.07 -10.87 -1.30
N ALA A 140 -13.14 -10.72 -2.63
CA ALA A 140 -12.73 -11.75 -3.59
C ALA A 140 -11.25 -12.12 -3.42
N TYR A 141 -10.35 -11.11 -3.33
CA TYR A 141 -8.94 -11.38 -3.08
C TYR A 141 -8.72 -12.11 -1.75
N ARG A 142 -9.32 -11.59 -0.67
CA ARG A 142 -9.15 -12.16 0.68
C ARG A 142 -9.65 -13.60 0.79
N SER A 143 -10.83 -13.88 0.26
CA SER A 143 -11.40 -15.25 0.31
C SER A 143 -10.63 -16.25 -0.56
N ARG A 144 -9.92 -15.78 -1.60
CA ARG A 144 -9.12 -16.66 -2.46
C ARG A 144 -7.69 -16.87 -1.91
N ALA A 145 -7.19 -15.94 -1.13
CA ALA A 145 -5.83 -15.97 -0.59
C ALA A 145 -5.73 -16.73 0.74
N VAL A 146 -6.86 -16.95 1.44
CA VAL A 146 -7.00 -17.72 2.68
C VAL A 146 -7.75 -19.00 2.40
#